data_c02202d660adef1df1c111065d7fdc76
#
_entry.id   c02202d660adef1df1c111065d7fdc76
#
_cell.length_a   1.000
_cell.length_b   1.000
_cell.length_c   1.000
_cell.angle_alpha   90.00
_cell.angle_beta   90.00
_cell.angle_gamma   90.00
#
_symmetry.space_group_name_H-M   'P 1'
#
loop_
_entity.id
_entity.type
_entity.pdbx_description
1 polymer ?
#
loop_
_entity_poly.entity_id
_entity_poly.type
_entity_poly.pdbx_seq_one_letter_code
_entity_poly.pdbx_strand_id
1 'polypeptide(L)'
;MSRRLTLPQLKKYDITQKIIESLSNACTRAVLFSIKNESKDATQIADELKISLSTVYKTLSALEDLALVEIDRFVISSEGKKIKQYRSGIGKVEITLETSEPTLNLYPNTENPKS
;
A
#
# COMPACT_ATOMS: atom_id res chain seq x y z
N MET A 1 32.99 -2.51 14.21
CA MET A 1 32.50 -3.68 14.93
C MET A 1 30.97 -3.80 14.78
N SER A 2 30.50 -4.90 14.27
CA SER A 2 29.06 -5.06 14.03
C SER A 2 28.36 -5.48 15.31
N ARG A 3 27.23 -4.86 15.55
CA ARG A 3 26.35 -5.18 16.67
C ARG A 3 25.39 -6.30 16.24
N ARG A 4 25.29 -7.35 17.05
CA ARG A 4 24.35 -8.42 16.77
C ARG A 4 22.94 -7.97 17.15
N LEU A 5 22.02 -8.05 16.18
CA LEU A 5 20.64 -7.72 16.40
C LEU A 5 19.85 -8.95 16.85
N THR A 6 18.85 -8.74 17.70
CA THR A 6 17.91 -9.79 18.09
C THR A 6 16.92 -10.04 16.96
N LEU A 7 16.28 -11.19 16.96
CA LEU A 7 15.28 -11.53 15.93
C LEU A 7 14.16 -10.50 15.82
N PRO A 8 13.55 -10.01 16.93
CA PRO A 8 12.53 -8.95 16.82
C PRO A 8 13.06 -7.66 16.20
N GLN A 9 14.29 -7.27 16.50
CA GLN A 9 14.91 -6.08 15.92
C GLN A 9 15.14 -6.23 14.44
N LEU A 10 15.60 -7.39 13.98
CA LEU A 10 15.79 -7.67 12.56
C LEU A 10 14.47 -7.64 11.80
N LYS A 11 13.41 -8.20 12.36
CA LYS A 11 12.08 -8.19 11.73
C LYS A 11 11.53 -6.78 11.59
N LYS A 12 11.65 -5.97 12.64
CA LYS A 12 11.20 -4.58 12.61
C LYS A 12 11.97 -3.77 11.57
N TYR A 13 13.26 -3.92 11.54
CA TYR A 13 14.13 -3.24 10.57
C TYR A 13 13.75 -3.65 9.15
N ASP A 14 13.57 -4.94 8.91
CA ASP A 14 13.22 -5.46 7.59
C ASP A 14 11.90 -4.92 7.08
N ILE A 15 10.86 -4.88 7.93
CA ILE A 15 9.55 -4.35 7.56
C ILE A 15 9.64 -2.86 7.26
N THR A 16 10.30 -2.08 8.10
CA THR A 16 10.47 -0.65 7.89
C THR A 16 11.16 -0.39 6.55
N GLN A 17 12.25 -1.10 6.29
CA GLN A 17 13.00 -0.97 5.06
C GLN A 17 12.15 -1.32 3.83
N LYS A 18 11.40 -2.40 3.91
CA LYS A 18 10.51 -2.83 2.80
C LYS A 18 9.43 -1.80 2.51
N ILE A 19 8.85 -1.20 3.53
CA ILE A 19 7.83 -0.15 3.34
C ILE A 19 8.45 1.07 2.68
N ILE A 20 9.61 1.51 3.15
CA ILE A 20 10.31 2.66 2.57
C ILE A 20 10.66 2.38 1.11
N GLU A 21 11.20 1.21 0.79
CA GLU A 21 11.53 0.82 -0.58
C GLU A 21 10.28 0.80 -1.46
N SER A 22 9.20 0.24 -0.97
CA SER A 22 7.94 0.18 -1.71
C SER A 22 7.43 1.59 -2.01
N LEU A 23 7.44 2.48 -1.02
CA LEU A 23 6.94 3.84 -1.16
C LEU A 23 7.91 4.78 -1.86
N SER A 24 9.14 4.35 -2.14
CA SER A 24 10.06 5.11 -2.97
C SER A 24 9.68 5.08 -4.45
N ASN A 25 8.87 4.12 -4.84
CA ASN A 25 8.39 3.96 -6.21
C ASN A 25 7.17 4.84 -6.46
N ALA A 26 7.25 5.72 -7.46
CA ALA A 26 6.17 6.66 -7.76
C ALA A 26 4.87 5.96 -8.19
N CYS A 27 4.97 4.87 -8.94
CA CYS A 27 3.80 4.10 -9.36
C CYS A 27 3.10 3.49 -8.15
N THR A 28 3.86 2.94 -7.21
CA THR A 28 3.31 2.38 -5.97
C THR A 28 2.57 3.45 -5.16
N ARG A 29 3.17 4.63 -5.03
CA ARG A 29 2.51 5.76 -4.35
C ARG A 29 1.22 6.15 -5.06
N ALA A 30 1.24 6.21 -6.40
CA ALA A 30 0.05 6.58 -7.17
C ALA A 30 -1.08 5.58 -6.96
N VAL A 31 -0.79 4.29 -6.97
CA VAL A 31 -1.78 3.24 -6.71
C VAL A 31 -2.35 3.38 -5.30
N LEU A 32 -1.48 3.47 -4.29
CA LEU A 32 -1.89 3.56 -2.89
C LEU A 32 -2.81 4.76 -2.63
N PHE A 33 -2.43 5.93 -3.12
CA PHE A 33 -3.18 7.15 -2.85
C PHE A 33 -4.38 7.34 -3.78
N SER A 34 -4.46 6.62 -4.90
CA SER A 34 -5.65 6.63 -5.77
C SER A 34 -6.88 6.02 -5.06
N ILE A 35 -6.64 5.17 -4.06
CA ILE A 35 -7.70 4.48 -3.31
C ILE A 35 -7.77 4.97 -1.86
N LYS A 36 -7.29 6.16 -1.60
CA LYS A 36 -7.36 6.77 -0.25
C LYS A 36 -8.78 7.27 0.06
N ASN A 37 -9.37 8.00 -0.86
CA ASN A 37 -10.66 8.64 -0.64
C ASN A 37 -11.84 7.83 -1.20
N GLU A 38 -11.55 6.86 -2.04
CA GLU A 38 -12.57 6.07 -2.73
C GLU A 38 -12.03 4.67 -2.99
N SER A 39 -12.82 3.66 -2.66
CA SER A 39 -12.45 2.27 -2.96
C SER A 39 -12.61 2.01 -4.46
N LYS A 40 -11.66 1.27 -5.03
CA LYS A 40 -11.65 0.98 -6.47
C LYS A 40 -11.21 -0.45 -6.73
N ASP A 41 -11.71 -1.02 -7.81
CA ASP A 41 -11.18 -2.28 -8.31
C ASP A 41 -9.91 -2.04 -9.16
N ALA A 42 -9.21 -3.11 -9.48
CA ALA A 42 -7.93 -3.03 -10.20
C ALA A 42 -8.10 -2.40 -11.59
N THR A 43 -9.20 -2.68 -12.27
CA THR A 43 -9.47 -2.11 -13.60
C THR A 43 -9.66 -0.60 -13.54
N GLN A 44 -10.40 -0.11 -12.55
CA GLN A 44 -10.59 1.32 -12.33
C GLN A 44 -9.25 2.02 -12.06
N ILE A 45 -8.40 1.40 -11.25
CA ILE A 45 -7.06 1.95 -10.95
C ILE A 45 -6.22 2.01 -12.23
N ALA A 46 -6.21 0.93 -13.00
CA ALA A 46 -5.44 0.86 -14.26
C ALA A 46 -5.88 1.94 -15.24
N ASP A 47 -7.18 2.12 -15.40
CA ASP A 47 -7.75 3.13 -16.29
C ASP A 47 -7.43 4.55 -15.84
N GLU A 48 -7.57 4.82 -14.56
CA GLU A 48 -7.31 6.15 -13.97
C GLU A 48 -5.83 6.53 -14.11
N LEU A 49 -4.94 5.62 -13.78
CA LEU A 49 -3.51 5.91 -13.75
C LEU A 49 -2.81 5.65 -15.10
N LYS A 50 -3.53 5.11 -16.07
CA LYS A 50 -2.98 4.80 -17.41
C LYS A 50 -1.80 3.83 -17.34
N ILE A 51 -1.95 2.80 -16.50
CA ILE A 51 -0.95 1.72 -16.37
C ILE A 51 -1.61 0.38 -16.68
N SER A 52 -0.81 -0.64 -16.94
CA SER A 52 -1.33 -1.95 -17.26
C SER A 52 -2.00 -2.61 -16.06
N LEU A 53 -3.01 -3.42 -16.32
CA LEU A 53 -3.71 -4.16 -15.29
C LEU A 53 -2.76 -5.10 -14.52
N SER A 54 -1.82 -5.72 -15.23
CA SER A 54 -0.84 -6.59 -14.58
C SER A 54 0.06 -5.83 -13.60
N THR A 55 0.42 -4.59 -13.93
CA THR A 55 1.19 -3.72 -13.04
C THR A 55 0.36 -3.39 -11.79
N VAL A 56 -0.93 -3.09 -11.97
CA VAL A 56 -1.82 -2.81 -10.84
C VAL A 56 -1.90 -4.00 -9.89
N TYR A 57 -2.14 -5.20 -10.41
CA TYR A 57 -2.22 -6.40 -9.58
C TYR A 57 -0.92 -6.69 -8.84
N LYS A 58 0.20 -6.54 -9.52
CA LYS A 58 1.52 -6.74 -8.92
C LYS A 58 1.75 -5.74 -7.78
N THR A 59 1.41 -4.47 -8.01
CA THR A 59 1.56 -3.41 -7.01
C THR A 59 0.62 -3.63 -5.82
N LEU A 60 -0.64 -3.95 -6.08
CA LEU A 60 -1.61 -4.23 -5.00
C LEU A 60 -1.19 -5.42 -4.16
N SER A 61 -0.68 -6.48 -4.79
CA SER A 61 -0.19 -7.65 -4.07
C SER A 61 0.96 -7.30 -3.14
N ALA A 62 1.92 -6.50 -3.62
CA ALA A 62 3.03 -6.05 -2.79
C ALA A 62 2.56 -5.18 -1.63
N LEU A 63 1.58 -4.29 -1.86
CA LEU A 63 1.02 -3.44 -0.81
C LEU A 63 0.20 -4.24 0.21
N GLU A 64 -0.52 -5.27 -0.23
CA GLU A 64 -1.23 -6.18 0.66
C GLU A 64 -0.26 -6.93 1.57
N ASP A 65 0.86 -7.39 1.04
CA ASP A 65 1.88 -8.09 1.82
C ASP A 65 2.44 -7.24 2.95
N LEU A 66 2.44 -5.93 2.76
CA LEU A 66 2.89 -4.96 3.78
C LEU A 66 1.73 -4.42 4.63
N ALA A 67 0.53 -4.92 4.41
CA ALA A 67 -0.69 -4.49 5.10
C ALA A 67 -1.01 -3.00 4.91
N LEU A 68 -0.61 -2.43 3.79
CA LEU A 68 -0.85 -1.02 3.47
C LEU A 68 -2.16 -0.79 2.71
N VAL A 69 -2.71 -1.83 2.10
CA VAL A 69 -4.04 -1.79 1.47
C VAL A 69 -4.89 -2.91 2.04
N GLU A 70 -6.19 -2.70 1.98
CA GLU A 70 -7.17 -3.67 2.43
C GLU A 70 -8.26 -3.82 1.38
N ILE A 71 -8.99 -4.93 1.44
CA ILE A 71 -10.17 -5.14 0.62
C ILE A 71 -11.33 -4.53 1.39
N ASP A 72 -11.91 -3.46 0.84
CA ASP A 72 -13.05 -2.79 1.45
C ASP A 72 -14.32 -3.64 1.32
N ARG A 73 -14.55 -4.16 0.12
CA ARG A 73 -15.74 -4.97 -0.17
C ARG A 73 -15.57 -5.72 -1.49
N PHE A 74 -16.48 -6.64 -1.72
CA PHE A 74 -16.61 -7.33 -2.99
C PHE A 74 -17.85 -6.81 -3.70
N VAL A 75 -17.75 -6.66 -5.02
CA VAL A 75 -18.85 -6.30 -5.89
C VAL A 75 -19.08 -7.47 -6.84
N ILE A 76 -20.33 -7.79 -7.12
CA ILE A 76 -20.64 -8.83 -8.08
C ILE A 76 -20.83 -8.19 -9.44
N SER A 77 -20.03 -8.63 -10.43
CA SER A 77 -20.12 -8.14 -11.80
C SER A 77 -21.39 -8.68 -12.48
N SER A 78 -21.72 -8.10 -13.65
CA SER A 78 -22.84 -8.58 -14.46
C SER A 78 -22.67 -10.04 -14.89
N GLU A 79 -21.44 -10.55 -14.90
CA GLU A 79 -21.13 -11.94 -15.21
C GLU A 79 -21.11 -12.85 -13.99
N GLY A 80 -21.47 -12.33 -12.81
CA GLY A 80 -21.52 -13.10 -11.58
C GLY A 80 -20.17 -13.29 -10.88
N LYS A 81 -19.14 -12.58 -11.31
CA LYS A 81 -17.80 -12.68 -10.71
C LYS A 81 -17.68 -11.72 -9.52
N LYS A 82 -16.97 -12.16 -8.48
CA LYS A 82 -16.63 -11.31 -7.36
C LYS A 82 -15.45 -10.42 -7.75
N ILE A 83 -15.62 -9.12 -7.60
CA ILE A 83 -14.58 -8.13 -7.89
C ILE A 83 -14.19 -7.45 -6.57
N LYS A 84 -12.91 -7.49 -6.25
CA LYS A 84 -12.38 -6.85 -5.04
C LYS A 84 -12.29 -5.35 -5.23
N GLN A 85 -12.80 -4.62 -4.24
CA GLN A 85 -12.62 -3.17 -4.17
C GLN A 85 -11.60 -2.88 -3.09
N TYR A 86 -10.50 -2.26 -3.48
CA TYR A 86 -9.37 -1.99 -2.61
C TYR A 86 -9.44 -0.59 -2.02
N ARG A 87 -8.93 -0.46 -0.81
CA ARG A 87 -8.86 0.80 -0.10
C ARG A 87 -7.50 0.93 0.55
N SER A 88 -6.93 2.14 0.55
CA SER A 88 -5.70 2.39 1.28
C SER A 88 -5.98 2.32 2.79
N GLY A 89 -5.14 1.57 3.51
CA GLY A 89 -5.16 1.60 4.97
C GLY A 89 -4.42 2.81 5.53
N ILE A 90 -3.71 3.54 4.67
CA ILE A 90 -2.81 4.62 5.07
C ILE A 90 -3.32 5.95 4.52
N GLY A 91 -3.44 6.96 5.42
CA GLY A 91 -3.81 8.31 5.01
C GLY A 91 -2.61 9.23 4.84
N LYS A 92 -1.52 8.94 5.56
CA LYS A 92 -0.33 9.77 5.53
C LYS A 92 0.88 8.93 5.95
N VAL A 93 2.02 9.20 5.36
CA VAL A 93 3.30 8.58 5.71
C VAL A 93 4.32 9.68 5.97
N GLU A 94 5.08 9.55 7.05
CA GLU A 94 6.22 10.41 7.32
C GLU A 94 7.48 9.56 7.46
N ILE A 95 8.52 9.95 6.76
CA ILE A 95 9.83 9.32 6.86
C ILE A 95 10.79 10.40 7.34
N THR A 96 11.42 10.16 8.48
CA THR A 96 12.34 11.12 9.10
C THR A 96 13.76 10.55 9.11
N LEU A 97 14.70 11.36 8.68
CA LEU A 97 16.12 11.01 8.69
C LEU A 97 16.86 12.03 9.55
N GLU A 98 17.17 11.68 10.77
CA GLU A 98 17.99 12.47 11.68
C GLU A 98 19.30 11.74 12.00
N THR A 99 19.32 10.44 11.76
CA THR A 99 20.47 9.56 11.95
C THR A 99 20.60 8.68 10.71
N SER A 100 21.50 7.71 10.75
CA SER A 100 21.64 6.75 9.66
C SER A 100 20.40 5.83 9.52
N GLU A 101 19.58 5.74 10.56
CA GLU A 101 18.39 4.89 10.53
C GLU A 101 17.12 5.74 10.39
N PRO A 102 16.30 5.47 9.37
CA PRO A 102 15.07 6.23 9.18
C PRO A 102 14.02 5.85 10.21
N THR A 103 13.20 6.83 10.56
CA THR A 103 11.99 6.63 11.35
C THR A 103 10.79 6.70 10.43
N LEU A 104 9.93 5.71 10.51
CA LEU A 104 8.72 5.62 9.68
C LEU A 104 7.50 5.78 10.59
N ASN A 105 6.63 6.74 10.28
CA ASN A 105 5.35 6.91 10.93
C ASN A 105 4.24 6.73 9.89
N LEU A 106 3.35 5.79 10.16
CA LEU A 106 2.20 5.49 9.32
C LEU A 106 0.94 5.96 10.05
N TYR A 107 0.15 6.80 9.39
CA TYR A 107 -1.10 7.29 9.92
C TYR A 107 -2.25 6.59 9.22
N PRO A 108 -3.19 6.00 9.96
CA PRO A 108 -4.29 5.27 9.34
C PRO A 108 -5.18 6.19 8.49
N ASN A 109 -5.78 5.59 7.50
CA ASN A 109 -6.74 6.28 6.65
C ASN A 109 -8.08 6.37 7.40
N THR A 110 -8.44 7.58 7.83
CA THR A 110 -9.67 7.85 8.57
C THR A 110 -10.80 8.36 7.67
N GLU A 111 -10.52 8.53 6.38
CA GLU A 111 -11.51 8.99 5.43
C GLU A 111 -12.55 7.90 5.15
N ASN A 112 -13.83 8.28 5.10
CA ASN A 112 -14.86 7.34 4.71
C ASN A 112 -14.81 7.15 3.20
N PRO A 113 -14.75 5.89 2.71
CA PRO A 113 -14.75 5.66 1.26
C PRO A 113 -16.06 6.16 0.66
N LYS A 114 -15.95 6.78 -0.50
CA LYS A 114 -17.12 7.15 -1.28
C LYS A 114 -17.61 5.90 -2.00
N SER A 115 -18.90 5.66 -1.92
CA SER A 115 -19.50 4.52 -2.58
C SER A 115 -19.88 4.81 -4.01
#